data_f65cdfe81dc728eb4f2bd3d023909016
#
_entry.id   f65cdfe81dc728eb4f2bd3d023909016
#
_cell.length_a   1.000
_cell.length_b   1.000
_cell.length_c   1.000
_cell.angle_alpha   90.00
_cell.angle_beta   90.00
_cell.angle_gamma   90.00
#
_symmetry.space_group_name_H-M   'P 1'
#
loop_
_entity.id
_entity.type
_entity.pdbx_description
1 polymer ?
#
loop_
_entity_poly.entity_id
_entity_poly.type
_entity_poly.pdbx_seq_one_letter_code
_entity_poly.pdbx_strand_id
1 'polypeptide(L)'
;MTDIKAINIMEKFSLLEAQWTPHIIAELNGQYVKLCKLKDEFVWHSHEDEDELFMVFKGTLIMDFRDGRSVEINPGEILVVPKGVEHRPRSLEGEMVFNLLFEPKETKHTGEIESELTAKELNWI
;
A
#
# COMPACT_ATOMS: atom_id res chain seq x y z
N MET A 1 8.27 -27.80 8.10
CA MET A 1 8.52 -27.47 6.69
C MET A 1 7.62 -26.32 6.26
N THR A 2 8.18 -25.37 5.55
CA THR A 2 7.39 -24.24 5.03
C THR A 2 6.45 -24.75 3.93
N ASP A 3 5.19 -24.31 4.01
CA ASP A 3 4.20 -24.61 3.00
C ASP A 3 4.45 -23.74 1.77
N ILE A 4 4.74 -24.35 0.64
CA ILE A 4 5.05 -23.67 -0.60
C ILE A 4 3.85 -23.77 -1.53
N LYS A 5 3.14 -22.68 -1.71
CA LYS A 5 1.95 -22.66 -2.56
C LYS A 5 1.76 -21.30 -3.24
N ALA A 6 1.03 -21.31 -4.34
CA ALA A 6 0.65 -20.09 -5.00
C ALA A 6 -0.41 -19.34 -4.17
N ILE A 7 -0.35 -18.02 -4.21
CA ILE A 7 -1.31 -17.15 -3.53
C ILE A 7 -2.09 -16.41 -4.61
N ASN A 8 -3.42 -16.54 -4.56
CA ASN A 8 -4.29 -15.83 -5.47
C ASN A 8 -4.59 -14.44 -4.89
N ILE A 9 -4.03 -13.41 -5.51
CA ILE A 9 -4.11 -12.04 -5.00
C ILE A 9 -5.55 -11.54 -4.98
N MET A 10 -6.32 -11.75 -6.06
CA MET A 10 -7.70 -11.26 -6.12
C MET A 10 -8.60 -11.97 -5.10
N GLU A 11 -8.35 -13.25 -4.86
CA GLU A 11 -9.05 -13.99 -3.81
C GLU A 11 -8.76 -13.40 -2.43
N LYS A 12 -7.51 -13.03 -2.17
CA LYS A 12 -7.13 -12.37 -0.92
C LYS A 12 -7.80 -11.01 -0.78
N PHE A 13 -7.88 -10.22 -1.85
CA PHE A 13 -8.61 -8.94 -1.80
C PHE A 13 -10.08 -9.15 -1.41
N SER A 14 -10.70 -10.25 -1.83
CA SER A 14 -12.10 -10.52 -1.49
C SER A 14 -12.34 -10.72 0.01
N LEU A 15 -11.29 -10.98 0.77
CA LEU A 15 -11.37 -11.13 2.23
C LEU A 15 -11.23 -9.81 2.98
N LEU A 16 -10.81 -8.74 2.30
CA LEU A 16 -10.60 -7.45 2.93
C LEU A 16 -11.90 -6.65 2.99
N GLU A 17 -12.28 -6.22 4.20
CA GLU A 17 -13.46 -5.39 4.40
C GLU A 17 -13.08 -3.94 4.74
N ALA A 18 -12.02 -3.77 5.53
CA ALA A 18 -11.59 -2.44 5.97
C ALA A 18 -10.76 -1.73 4.91
N GLN A 19 -10.97 -0.42 4.77
CA GLN A 19 -10.14 0.46 3.93
C GLN A 19 -8.93 0.92 4.72
N TRP A 20 -7.82 1.23 4.01
CA TRP A 20 -6.60 1.77 4.59
C TRP A 20 -5.94 0.88 5.65
N THR A 21 -6.32 -0.39 5.71
CA THR A 21 -5.76 -1.36 6.63
C THR A 21 -4.98 -2.41 5.85
N PRO A 22 -3.65 -2.34 5.82
CA PRO A 22 -2.85 -3.32 5.10
C PRO A 22 -2.91 -4.69 5.77
N HIS A 23 -2.92 -5.74 4.95
CA HIS A 23 -2.87 -7.12 5.42
C HIS A 23 -1.74 -7.86 4.73
N ILE A 24 -1.01 -8.66 5.47
CA ILE A 24 0.16 -9.38 4.97
C ILE A 24 -0.29 -10.65 4.27
N ILE A 25 0.21 -10.89 3.06
CA ILE A 25 -0.05 -12.15 2.32
C ILE A 25 1.20 -12.97 2.09
N ALA A 26 2.39 -12.38 2.18
CA ALA A 26 3.64 -13.06 1.96
C ALA A 26 4.80 -12.30 2.61
N GLU A 27 5.88 -13.02 2.84
CA GLU A 27 7.11 -12.46 3.38
C GLU A 27 8.30 -13.04 2.62
N LEU A 28 9.25 -12.18 2.26
CA LEU A 28 10.49 -12.61 1.62
C LEU A 28 11.61 -11.61 1.91
N ASN A 29 12.80 -12.13 2.22
CA ASN A 29 14.02 -11.32 2.43
C ASN A 29 13.84 -10.12 3.39
N GLY A 30 13.09 -10.32 4.48
CA GLY A 30 12.84 -9.27 5.44
C GLY A 30 11.82 -8.23 4.98
N GLN A 31 11.07 -8.52 3.92
CA GLN A 31 10.03 -7.65 3.37
C GLN A 31 8.69 -8.34 3.39
N TYR A 32 7.63 -7.52 3.46
CA TYR A 32 6.26 -8.00 3.38
C TYR A 32 5.63 -7.65 2.04
N VAL A 33 4.81 -8.56 1.53
CA VAL A 33 3.82 -8.25 0.50
C VAL A 33 2.49 -8.05 1.22
N LYS A 34 1.92 -6.85 1.07
CA LYS A 34 0.69 -6.46 1.75
C LYS A 34 -0.36 -6.07 0.73
N LEU A 35 -1.62 -6.32 1.06
CA LEU A 35 -2.75 -5.84 0.26
C LEU A 35 -3.54 -4.82 1.07
N CYS A 36 -4.03 -3.79 0.39
CA CYS A 36 -4.81 -2.73 1.00
C CYS A 36 -5.85 -2.21 0.03
N LYS A 37 -7.08 -2.06 0.50
CA LYS A 37 -8.13 -1.36 -0.27
C LYS A 37 -8.09 0.10 0.11
N LEU A 38 -8.06 0.96 -0.91
CA LEU A 38 -7.94 2.41 -0.72
C LEU A 38 -9.14 3.10 -1.33
N LYS A 39 -9.66 4.11 -0.63
CA LYS A 39 -10.71 4.97 -1.14
C LYS A 39 -10.54 6.36 -0.52
N ASP A 40 -10.71 7.41 -1.34
CA ASP A 40 -10.52 8.80 -0.95
C ASP A 40 -9.05 9.10 -0.65
N GLU A 41 -8.76 10.08 0.20
CA GLU A 41 -7.41 10.54 0.47
C GLU A 41 -6.82 9.90 1.73
N PHE A 42 -5.53 9.58 1.65
CA PHE A 42 -4.75 9.22 2.82
C PHE A 42 -4.06 10.47 3.38
N VAL A 43 -3.11 10.28 4.31
CA VAL A 43 -2.35 11.40 4.89
C VAL A 43 -1.07 11.64 4.11
N TRP A 44 -0.58 12.87 4.12
CA TRP A 44 0.77 13.20 3.67
C TRP A 44 1.79 12.56 4.60
N HIS A 45 2.73 11.81 4.07
CA HIS A 45 3.75 11.14 4.87
C HIS A 45 4.99 10.80 4.04
N SER A 46 6.05 10.41 4.73
CA SER A 46 7.27 9.89 4.12
C SER A 46 7.84 8.77 4.97
N HIS A 47 8.67 7.94 4.36
CA HIS A 47 9.42 6.89 5.03
C HIS A 47 10.90 7.24 4.87
N GLU A 48 11.61 7.51 5.97
CA GLU A 48 13.00 7.97 5.88
C GLU A 48 13.97 6.87 5.46
N ASP A 49 13.69 5.63 5.84
CA ASP A 49 14.60 4.50 5.68
C ASP A 49 14.13 3.45 4.67
N GLU A 50 12.91 3.57 4.14
CA GLU A 50 12.35 2.55 3.28
C GLU A 50 11.86 3.11 1.95
N ASP A 51 12.22 2.42 0.87
CA ASP A 51 11.54 2.59 -0.42
C ASP A 51 10.24 1.80 -0.35
N GLU A 52 9.24 2.26 -1.09
CA GLU A 52 7.91 1.63 -1.06
C GLU A 52 7.42 1.39 -2.47
N LEU A 53 7.04 0.15 -2.79
CA LEU A 53 6.48 -0.20 -4.09
C LEU A 53 4.97 -0.33 -3.98
N PHE A 54 4.27 0.30 -4.91
CA PHE A 54 2.82 0.20 -5.09
C PHE A 54 2.53 -0.52 -6.39
N MET A 55 1.56 -1.42 -6.40
CA MET A 55 1.06 -2.07 -7.60
C MET A 55 -0.47 -2.12 -7.55
N VAL A 56 -1.13 -1.62 -8.59
CA VAL A 56 -2.59 -1.53 -8.64
C VAL A 56 -3.17 -2.71 -9.40
N PHE A 57 -4.25 -3.28 -8.85
CA PHE A 57 -5.00 -4.39 -9.46
C PHE A 57 -6.39 -3.97 -9.91
N LYS A 58 -6.97 -2.94 -9.28
CA LYS A 58 -8.29 -2.42 -9.64
C LYS A 58 -8.38 -0.97 -9.25
N GLY A 59 -9.05 -0.17 -10.06
CA GLY A 59 -9.20 1.27 -9.85
C GLY A 59 -7.94 2.04 -10.23
N THR A 60 -7.95 3.34 -10.01
CA THR A 60 -6.81 4.22 -10.28
C THR A 60 -6.32 4.84 -8.99
N LEU A 61 -5.06 4.58 -8.65
CA LEU A 61 -4.39 5.22 -7.53
C LEU A 61 -3.71 6.48 -8.04
N ILE A 62 -3.85 7.57 -7.31
CA ILE A 62 -3.16 8.82 -7.61
C ILE A 62 -2.19 9.09 -6.48
N MET A 63 -0.92 9.31 -6.81
CA MET A 63 0.11 9.64 -5.85
C MET A 63 0.47 11.11 -6.00
N ASP A 64 0.14 11.92 -4.99
CA ASP A 64 0.48 13.33 -4.97
C ASP A 64 1.85 13.54 -4.32
N PHE A 65 2.62 14.49 -4.87
CA PHE A 65 3.91 14.90 -4.34
C PHE A 65 3.92 16.39 -4.02
N ARG A 66 4.77 16.81 -3.09
CA ARG A 66 4.80 18.20 -2.62
C ARG A 66 5.27 19.20 -3.67
N ASP A 67 5.95 18.74 -4.72
CA ASP A 67 6.36 19.60 -5.85
C ASP A 67 5.22 19.90 -6.82
N GLY A 68 4.01 19.43 -6.52
CA GLY A 68 2.82 19.66 -7.34
C GLY A 68 2.54 18.59 -8.38
N ARG A 69 3.42 17.58 -8.52
CA ARG A 69 3.18 16.46 -9.42
C ARG A 69 2.16 15.49 -8.82
N SER A 70 1.37 14.89 -9.69
CA SER A 70 0.50 13.76 -9.33
C SER A 70 0.71 12.68 -10.38
N VAL A 71 0.93 11.44 -9.93
CA VAL A 71 1.17 10.30 -10.80
C VAL A 71 -0.01 9.35 -10.68
N GLU A 72 -0.58 8.96 -11.81
CA GLU A 72 -1.63 7.95 -11.86
C GLU A 72 -1.02 6.56 -12.01
N ILE A 73 -1.51 5.61 -11.22
CA ILE A 73 -1.13 4.20 -11.30
C ILE A 73 -2.39 3.42 -11.61
N ASN A 74 -2.46 2.86 -12.82
CA ASN A 74 -3.61 2.10 -13.29
C ASN A 74 -3.41 0.60 -13.09
N PRO A 75 -4.46 -0.24 -13.23
CA PRO A 75 -4.31 -1.68 -13.05
C PRO A 75 -3.17 -2.26 -13.89
N GLY A 76 -2.31 -3.04 -13.23
CA GLY A 76 -1.14 -3.63 -13.85
C GLY A 76 0.10 -2.74 -13.82
N GLU A 77 0.01 -1.53 -13.28
CA GLU A 77 1.13 -0.60 -13.20
C GLU A 77 1.73 -0.57 -11.80
N ILE A 78 3.00 -0.22 -11.71
CA ILE A 78 3.71 -0.07 -10.43
C ILE A 78 4.29 1.34 -10.31
N LEU A 79 4.48 1.76 -9.07
CA LEU A 79 5.21 2.98 -8.74
C LEU A 79 6.12 2.68 -7.54
N VAL A 80 7.37 3.09 -7.63
CA VAL A 80 8.27 3.06 -6.48
C VAL A 80 8.41 4.48 -5.95
N VAL A 81 8.07 4.67 -4.68
CA VAL A 81 8.32 5.93 -3.99
C VAL A 81 9.62 5.76 -3.21
N PRO A 82 10.68 6.51 -3.56
CA PRO A 82 11.95 6.41 -2.85
C PRO A 82 11.84 6.90 -1.41
N LYS A 83 12.68 6.36 -0.55
CA LYS A 83 12.78 6.83 0.84
C LYS A 83 12.98 8.35 0.89
N GLY A 84 12.40 8.99 1.90
CA GLY A 84 12.52 10.42 2.11
C GLY A 84 11.58 11.28 1.27
N VAL A 85 10.87 10.70 0.31
CA VAL A 85 9.96 11.47 -0.55
C VAL A 85 8.58 11.54 0.08
N GLU A 86 8.13 12.76 0.39
CA GLU A 86 6.80 12.98 0.95
C GLU A 86 5.74 12.80 -0.12
N HIS A 87 4.71 12.05 0.20
CA HIS A 87 3.67 11.68 -0.74
C HIS A 87 2.32 11.48 -0.06
N ARG A 88 1.26 11.54 -0.86
CA ARG A 88 -0.11 11.30 -0.39
C ARG A 88 -0.85 10.45 -1.42
N PRO A 89 -1.17 9.18 -1.09
CA PRO A 89 -2.00 8.35 -1.96
C PRO A 89 -3.46 8.74 -1.84
N ARG A 90 -4.18 8.70 -2.96
CA ARG A 90 -5.63 8.89 -3.02
C ARG A 90 -6.22 8.15 -4.20
N SER A 91 -7.51 7.87 -4.14
CA SER A 91 -8.24 7.32 -5.28
C SER A 91 -8.90 8.44 -6.08
N LEU A 92 -9.32 8.13 -7.30
CA LEU A 92 -10.27 8.99 -7.99
C LEU A 92 -11.57 9.00 -7.17
N GLU A 93 -12.30 10.10 -7.23
CA GLU A 93 -13.51 10.32 -6.45
C GLU A 93 -14.48 9.14 -6.54
N GLY A 94 -14.82 8.59 -5.38
CA GLY A 94 -15.76 7.48 -5.26
C GLY A 94 -15.24 6.12 -5.69
N GLU A 95 -14.00 6.02 -6.17
CA GLU A 95 -13.44 4.78 -6.68
C GLU A 95 -12.70 4.00 -5.59
N MET A 96 -12.92 2.68 -5.56
CA MET A 96 -12.16 1.78 -4.68
C MET A 96 -10.93 1.27 -5.44
N VAL A 97 -9.76 1.39 -4.82
CA VAL A 97 -8.49 0.93 -5.39
C VAL A 97 -8.03 -0.31 -4.66
N PHE A 98 -7.65 -1.34 -5.42
CA PHE A 98 -7.02 -2.55 -4.90
C PHE A 98 -5.53 -2.42 -5.12
N ASN A 99 -4.77 -2.23 -4.03
CA ASN A 99 -3.35 -1.93 -4.08
C ASN A 99 -2.52 -2.97 -3.33
N LEU A 100 -1.38 -3.34 -3.91
CA LEU A 100 -0.39 -4.19 -3.28
C LEU A 100 0.81 -3.31 -2.90
N LEU A 101 1.29 -3.50 -1.68
CA LEU A 101 2.51 -2.86 -1.17
C LEU A 101 3.59 -3.91 -1.01
N PHE A 102 4.81 -3.58 -1.42
CA PHE A 102 5.98 -4.41 -1.17
C PHE A 102 7.04 -3.53 -0.52
N GLU A 103 7.38 -3.84 0.72
CA GLU A 103 8.22 -2.97 1.55
C GLU A 103 8.81 -3.71 2.73
N PRO A 104 9.90 -3.19 3.35
CA PRO A 104 10.48 -3.80 4.55
C PRO A 104 9.45 -3.98 5.66
N LYS A 105 9.64 -5.02 6.47
CA LYS A 105 8.71 -5.37 7.57
C LYS A 105 8.50 -4.23 8.55
N GLU A 106 9.51 -3.41 8.77
CA GLU A 106 9.50 -2.34 9.75
C GLU A 106 8.74 -1.09 9.28
N THR A 107 8.30 -1.06 8.02
CA THR A 107 7.64 0.12 7.46
C THR A 107 6.28 0.35 8.09
N LYS A 108 6.06 1.54 8.65
CA LYS A 108 4.74 1.99 9.11
C LYS A 108 3.97 2.56 7.92
N HIS A 109 2.71 2.18 7.74
CA HIS A 109 1.98 2.61 6.55
C HIS A 109 1.69 4.13 6.50
N THR A 110 1.75 4.85 7.62
CA THR A 110 1.67 6.32 7.66
C THR A 110 3.04 6.98 7.82
N GLY A 111 4.14 6.23 7.68
CA GLY A 111 5.49 6.76 7.84
C GLY A 111 5.75 7.25 9.26
N GLU A 112 6.35 8.44 9.37
CA GLU A 112 6.68 9.06 10.67
C GLU A 112 5.47 9.74 11.32
N ILE A 113 4.34 9.84 10.61
CA ILE A 113 3.14 10.51 11.09
C ILE A 113 2.19 9.48 11.70
N GLU A 114 1.72 9.75 12.92
CA GLU A 114 0.66 8.98 13.53
C GLU A 114 -0.67 9.67 13.28
N SER A 115 -1.70 8.90 12.95
CA SER A 115 -3.05 9.39 12.77
C SER A 115 -4.03 8.28 13.12
N GLU A 116 -5.33 8.60 13.11
CA GLU A 116 -6.36 7.58 13.30
C GLU A 116 -6.37 6.52 12.19
N LEU A 117 -5.72 6.82 11.04
CA LEU A 117 -5.58 5.89 9.93
C LEU A 117 -4.39 4.96 10.08
N THR A 118 -3.50 5.17 11.07
CA THR A 118 -2.33 4.33 11.29
C THR A 118 -2.72 2.99 11.89
N ALA A 119 -2.40 1.90 11.19
CA ALA A 119 -2.63 0.56 11.71
C ALA A 119 -1.62 0.25 12.82
N LYS A 120 -2.12 -0.14 13.98
CA LYS A 120 -1.28 -0.49 15.14
C LYS A 120 -0.66 -1.87 14.99
N GLU A 121 -1.39 -2.79 14.37
CA GLU A 121 -0.95 -4.16 14.12
C GLU A 121 -1.30 -4.56 12.70
N LEU A 122 -0.44 -5.39 12.11
CA LEU A 122 -0.68 -5.96 10.79
C LEU A 122 -1.06 -7.41 10.94
N ASN A 123 -2.13 -7.81 10.28
CA ASN A 123 -2.62 -9.18 10.29
C ASN A 123 -2.33 -9.89 8.98
N TRP A 124 -2.09 -11.18 9.10
CA TRP A 124 -1.99 -12.07 7.94
C TRP A 124 -3.39 -12.51 7.50
N ILE A 125 -3.53 -12.70 6.21
CA ILE A 125 -4.77 -13.28 5.66
C ILE A 125 -4.50 -14.46 4.72
#